data_e4920f2256d5114da2636873b90085f3
#
_entry.id   e4920f2256d5114da2636873b90085f3
#
_cell.length_a   1.000
_cell.length_b   1.000
_cell.length_c   1.000
_cell.angle_alpha   90.00
_cell.angle_beta   90.00
_cell.angle_gamma   90.00
#
_symmetry.space_group_name_H-M   'P 1'
#
loop_
_entity.id
_entity.type
_entity.pdbx_description
1 polymer ?
#
loop_
_entity_poly.entity_id
_entity_poly.type
_entity_poly.pdbx_seq_one_letter_code
_entity_poly.pdbx_strand_id
1 'polypeptide(L)'
;MIDGQPVEGKEGGNILEVALDAGIEIPHLCYHESVKPYGACRLCLVEVTRRGRSRMTTSCTYPIMEGIEVFTQTEKVLRVRRMIIELILAMCPGDKLIQDMAKGMGVSQVRFKQEDKDCILCGLCGRVCEEVVGANAIQFAFRGDRREMIPPFQGEAMSCIACGACVVACPVDVIRMKEEGDERTIIRWKRTLKMKQCKICGNYFAPWFQLEKFKEQAKLPKDFFDICYTCRT
;
A
#
# COMPACT_ATOMS: atom_id res chain seq x y z
N MET A 1 -24.33 -12.13 -1.36
CA MET A 1 -24.74 -11.18 -2.43
C MET A 1 -24.09 -9.83 -2.19
N ILE A 2 -23.72 -9.10 -3.24
CA ILE A 2 -23.23 -7.71 -3.17
C ILE A 2 -24.13 -6.85 -4.06
N ASP A 3 -24.76 -5.82 -3.49
CA ASP A 3 -25.73 -4.93 -4.16
C ASP A 3 -26.81 -5.68 -4.98
N GLY A 4 -27.31 -6.80 -4.44
CA GLY A 4 -28.29 -7.65 -5.09
C GLY A 4 -27.74 -8.65 -6.12
N GLN A 5 -26.45 -8.60 -6.44
CA GLN A 5 -25.80 -9.55 -7.35
C GLN A 5 -25.26 -10.76 -6.59
N PRO A 6 -25.53 -12.00 -7.02
CA PRO A 6 -24.89 -13.17 -6.46
C PRO A 6 -23.40 -13.17 -6.84
N VAL A 7 -22.55 -13.36 -5.87
CA VAL A 7 -21.11 -13.45 -6.06
C VAL A 7 -20.56 -14.69 -5.36
N GLU A 8 -19.61 -15.33 -5.98
CA GLU A 8 -18.87 -16.44 -5.40
C GLU A 8 -17.48 -15.97 -4.98
N GLY A 9 -16.98 -16.48 -3.88
CA GLY A 9 -15.65 -16.14 -3.40
C GLY A 9 -14.97 -17.33 -2.75
N LYS A 10 -13.64 -17.31 -2.71
CA LYS A 10 -12.83 -18.37 -2.09
C LYS A 10 -12.99 -18.31 -0.57
N GLU A 11 -13.06 -19.48 0.07
CA GLU A 11 -13.03 -19.59 1.52
C GLU A 11 -11.77 -18.88 2.08
N GLY A 12 -11.97 -18.09 3.13
CA GLY A 12 -10.90 -17.27 3.72
C GLY A 12 -10.66 -15.92 3.05
N GLY A 13 -11.30 -15.65 1.89
CA GLY A 13 -11.26 -14.34 1.23
C GLY A 13 -12.05 -13.27 2.00
N ASN A 14 -11.86 -12.01 1.65
CA ASN A 14 -12.60 -10.89 2.21
C ASN A 14 -13.59 -10.28 1.20
N ILE A 15 -14.52 -9.47 1.69
CA ILE A 15 -15.56 -8.86 0.84
C ILE A 15 -14.95 -7.99 -0.27
N LEU A 16 -13.85 -7.27 -0.01
CA LEU A 16 -13.24 -6.39 -1.01
C LEU A 16 -12.68 -7.19 -2.19
N GLU A 17 -11.95 -8.28 -1.93
CA GLU A 17 -11.43 -9.17 -2.97
C GLU A 17 -12.54 -9.70 -3.86
N VAL A 18 -13.58 -10.26 -3.26
CA VAL A 18 -14.72 -10.80 -4.01
C VAL A 18 -15.46 -9.73 -4.82
N ALA A 19 -15.59 -8.51 -4.29
CA ALA A 19 -16.19 -7.40 -5.00
C ALA A 19 -15.35 -6.99 -6.22
N LEU A 20 -14.03 -6.86 -6.06
CA LEU A 20 -13.11 -6.52 -7.16
C LEU A 20 -13.09 -7.60 -8.24
N ASP A 21 -13.05 -8.88 -7.86
CA ASP A 21 -13.12 -10.01 -8.80
C ASP A 21 -14.43 -10.03 -9.59
N ALA A 22 -15.52 -9.56 -8.97
CA ALA A 22 -16.84 -9.43 -9.62
C ALA A 22 -17.02 -8.10 -10.39
N GLY A 23 -15.99 -7.25 -10.49
CA GLY A 23 -16.06 -5.95 -11.15
C GLY A 23 -16.85 -4.88 -10.36
N ILE A 24 -17.09 -5.09 -9.08
CA ILE A 24 -17.78 -4.14 -8.20
C ILE A 24 -16.75 -3.24 -7.53
N GLU A 25 -16.75 -1.96 -7.89
CA GLU A 25 -15.79 -1.00 -7.34
C GLU A 25 -16.13 -0.61 -5.90
N ILE A 26 -15.18 -0.84 -4.99
CA ILE A 26 -15.21 -0.33 -3.62
C ILE A 26 -13.95 0.52 -3.40
N PRO A 27 -14.08 1.82 -3.08
CA PRO A 27 -12.93 2.69 -2.93
C PRO A 27 -12.04 2.24 -1.77
N HIS A 28 -10.73 2.19 -2.01
CA HIS A 28 -9.74 1.79 -1.01
C HIS A 28 -8.38 2.45 -1.31
N LEU A 29 -7.52 2.58 -0.28
CA LEU A 29 -6.18 3.15 -0.38
C LEU A 29 -5.11 2.30 0.30
N CYS A 30 -5.47 1.54 1.34
CA CYS A 30 -4.51 0.78 2.15
C CYS A 30 -4.55 -0.74 1.89
N TYR A 31 -5.28 -1.17 0.87
CA TYR A 31 -5.34 -2.56 0.46
C TYR A 31 -4.42 -2.81 -0.74
N HIS A 32 -3.75 -3.95 -0.73
CA HIS A 32 -2.99 -4.51 -1.85
C HIS A 32 -2.97 -6.04 -1.70
N GLU A 33 -3.15 -6.76 -2.80
CA GLU A 33 -3.25 -8.22 -2.80
C GLU A 33 -2.01 -8.94 -2.24
N SER A 34 -0.83 -8.34 -2.38
CA SER A 34 0.45 -8.93 -1.94
C SER A 34 0.70 -8.84 -0.43
N VAL A 35 -0.15 -8.18 0.34
CA VAL A 35 0.03 -7.99 1.78
C VAL A 35 -1.28 -8.20 2.54
N LYS A 36 -1.18 -8.63 3.79
CA LYS A 36 -2.36 -8.85 4.63
C LYS A 36 -3.21 -7.59 4.75
N PRO A 37 -4.54 -7.69 4.71
CA PRO A 37 -5.42 -6.54 4.92
C PRO A 37 -5.19 -5.84 6.26
N TYR A 38 -5.22 -4.51 6.26
CA TYR A 38 -4.95 -3.71 7.47
C TYR A 38 -6.12 -2.83 7.92
N GLY A 39 -6.95 -2.36 6.98
CA GLY A 39 -8.14 -1.57 7.27
C GLY A 39 -7.87 -0.15 7.78
N ALA A 40 -6.70 0.44 7.50
CA ALA A 40 -6.31 1.74 8.02
C ALA A 40 -7.10 2.91 7.42
N CYS A 41 -7.28 2.94 6.09
CA CYS A 41 -7.87 4.10 5.40
C CYS A 41 -9.39 4.23 5.59
N ARG A 42 -10.09 3.17 5.95
CA ARG A 42 -11.55 3.12 6.16
C ARG A 42 -12.42 3.43 4.93
N LEU A 43 -11.87 3.70 3.78
CA LEU A 43 -12.67 4.01 2.58
C LEU A 43 -13.49 2.84 2.07
N CYS A 44 -13.02 1.62 2.29
CA CYS A 44 -13.70 0.40 1.85
C CYS A 44 -14.90 -0.01 2.75
N LEU A 45 -15.47 0.91 3.52
CA LEU A 45 -16.66 0.65 4.33
C LEU A 45 -17.84 0.21 3.46
N VAL A 46 -18.53 -0.82 3.93
CA VAL A 46 -19.76 -1.36 3.36
C VAL A 46 -20.75 -1.62 4.49
N GLU A 47 -22.03 -1.74 4.16
CA GLU A 47 -23.04 -2.23 5.09
C GLU A 47 -23.26 -3.73 4.86
N VAL A 48 -23.09 -4.53 5.90
CA VAL A 48 -23.27 -5.99 5.85
C VAL A 48 -24.50 -6.37 6.69
N THR A 49 -25.43 -7.06 6.06
CA THR A 49 -26.60 -7.63 6.73
C THR A 49 -26.44 -9.15 6.87
N ARG A 50 -26.62 -9.64 8.08
CA ARG A 50 -26.63 -11.07 8.39
C ARG A 50 -27.70 -11.37 9.44
N ARG A 51 -28.56 -12.35 9.18
CA ARG A 51 -29.66 -12.76 10.10
C ARG A 51 -30.48 -11.56 10.59
N GLY A 52 -30.84 -10.65 9.66
CA GLY A 52 -31.66 -9.47 9.96
C GLY A 52 -30.95 -8.34 10.72
N ARG A 53 -29.65 -8.44 10.96
CA ARG A 53 -28.86 -7.38 11.62
C ARG A 53 -27.88 -6.77 10.64
N SER A 54 -27.96 -5.44 10.48
CA SER A 54 -27.06 -4.68 9.62
C SER A 54 -25.98 -3.96 10.44
N ARG A 55 -24.75 -3.95 9.91
CA ARG A 55 -23.63 -3.18 10.48
C ARG A 55 -22.71 -2.64 9.41
N MET A 56 -22.06 -1.53 9.67
CA MET A 56 -20.97 -1.03 8.83
C MET A 56 -19.65 -1.68 9.22
N THR A 57 -18.90 -2.09 8.21
CA THR A 57 -17.57 -2.71 8.39
C THR A 57 -16.66 -2.39 7.22
N THR A 58 -15.35 -2.59 7.37
CA THR A 58 -14.38 -2.50 6.28
C THR A 58 -14.40 -3.78 5.46
N SER A 59 -14.66 -3.68 4.17
CA SER A 59 -14.75 -4.83 3.27
C SER A 59 -13.42 -5.59 3.16
N CYS A 60 -12.29 -4.90 3.20
CA CYS A 60 -10.96 -5.52 3.10
C CYS A 60 -10.56 -6.41 4.29
N THR A 61 -11.23 -6.27 5.44
CA THR A 61 -10.92 -7.08 6.64
C THR A 61 -12.07 -7.98 7.08
N TYR A 62 -13.21 -7.89 6.40
CA TYR A 62 -14.37 -8.70 6.76
C TYR A 62 -14.42 -9.97 5.91
N PRO A 63 -14.36 -11.16 6.53
CA PRO A 63 -14.38 -12.41 5.78
C PRO A 63 -15.73 -12.62 5.08
N ILE A 64 -15.66 -13.21 3.91
CA ILE A 64 -16.89 -13.68 3.24
C ILE A 64 -17.49 -14.85 4.00
N MET A 65 -18.81 -14.91 3.99
CA MET A 65 -19.57 -15.99 4.63
C MET A 65 -20.87 -16.21 3.86
N GLU A 66 -21.36 -17.43 3.87
CA GLU A 66 -22.66 -17.75 3.30
C GLU A 66 -23.78 -16.98 3.99
N GLY A 67 -24.77 -16.53 3.20
CA GLY A 67 -25.96 -15.84 3.69
C GLY A 67 -25.74 -14.42 4.16
N ILE A 68 -24.64 -13.77 3.77
CA ILE A 68 -24.47 -12.32 3.96
C ILE A 68 -25.00 -11.55 2.76
N GLU A 69 -25.57 -10.39 3.02
CA GLU A 69 -25.90 -9.38 2.04
C GLU A 69 -25.03 -8.15 2.28
N VAL A 70 -24.36 -7.68 1.24
CA VAL A 70 -23.44 -6.54 1.29
C VAL A 70 -24.01 -5.42 0.43
N PHE A 71 -24.06 -4.22 0.99
CA PHE A 71 -24.50 -3.01 0.30
C PHE A 71 -23.34 -2.00 0.26
N THR A 72 -22.95 -1.61 -0.94
CA THR A 72 -21.80 -0.73 -1.16
C THR A 72 -22.19 0.73 -1.36
N GLN A 73 -23.47 1.02 -1.65
CA GLN A 73 -23.97 2.32 -2.11
C GLN A 73 -25.11 2.89 -1.23
N THR A 74 -25.32 2.38 0.00
CA THR A 74 -26.38 2.96 0.86
C THR A 74 -26.03 4.42 1.20
N GLU A 75 -27.04 5.26 1.42
CA GLU A 75 -26.82 6.66 1.81
C GLU A 75 -25.90 6.79 3.03
N LYS A 76 -26.05 5.89 3.98
CA LYS A 76 -25.22 5.80 5.18
C LYS A 76 -23.75 5.52 4.84
N VAL A 77 -23.48 4.55 3.95
CA VAL A 77 -22.12 4.22 3.47
C VAL A 77 -21.51 5.42 2.77
N LEU A 78 -22.22 6.01 1.81
CA LEU A 78 -21.73 7.16 1.04
C LEU A 78 -21.44 8.38 1.92
N ARG A 79 -22.33 8.66 2.91
CA ARG A 79 -22.13 9.75 3.87
C ARG A 79 -20.84 9.55 4.69
N VAL A 80 -20.57 8.34 5.19
CA VAL A 80 -19.39 8.06 5.99
C VAL A 80 -18.13 8.06 5.13
N ARG A 81 -18.16 7.52 3.91
CA ARG A 81 -17.02 7.60 2.98
C ARG A 81 -16.65 9.04 2.65
N ARG A 82 -17.66 9.92 2.41
CA ARG A 82 -17.43 11.36 2.22
C ARG A 82 -16.71 12.00 3.40
N MET A 83 -17.12 11.69 4.62
CA MET A 83 -16.43 12.16 5.82
C MET A 83 -14.98 11.68 5.89
N ILE A 84 -14.74 10.41 5.59
CA ILE A 84 -13.41 9.81 5.64
C ILE A 84 -12.49 10.43 4.59
N ILE A 85 -12.93 10.56 3.35
CA ILE A 85 -12.09 11.16 2.30
C ILE A 85 -11.82 12.64 2.57
N GLU A 86 -12.77 13.36 3.18
CA GLU A 86 -12.57 14.75 3.61
C GLU A 86 -11.48 14.85 4.70
N LEU A 87 -11.45 13.92 5.66
CA LEU A 87 -10.39 13.86 6.68
C LEU A 87 -9.03 13.54 6.06
N ILE A 88 -8.97 12.61 5.11
CA ILE A 88 -7.74 12.27 4.40
C ILE A 88 -7.27 13.46 3.57
N LEU A 89 -8.18 14.16 2.88
CA LEU A 89 -7.87 15.38 2.12
C LEU A 89 -7.39 16.50 3.03
N ALA A 90 -7.96 16.66 4.23
CA ALA A 90 -7.47 17.62 5.22
C ALA A 90 -6.04 17.32 5.66
N MET A 91 -5.69 16.05 5.78
CA MET A 91 -4.34 15.62 6.16
C MET A 91 -3.32 15.78 5.01
N CYS A 92 -3.70 15.45 3.77
CA CYS A 92 -2.84 15.47 2.58
C CYS A 92 -3.47 16.31 1.44
N PRO A 93 -3.62 17.63 1.62
CA PRO A 93 -4.37 18.49 0.68
C PRO A 93 -3.67 18.65 -0.68
N GLY A 94 -2.36 18.45 -0.76
CA GLY A 94 -1.57 18.57 -1.99
C GLY A 94 -1.59 17.34 -2.90
N ASP A 95 -2.14 16.22 -2.45
CA ASP A 95 -2.09 14.97 -3.23
C ASP A 95 -3.23 14.90 -4.25
N LYS A 96 -2.85 14.67 -5.53
CA LYS A 96 -3.80 14.67 -6.65
C LYS A 96 -4.78 13.49 -6.61
N LEU A 97 -4.34 12.29 -6.23
CA LEU A 97 -5.22 11.11 -6.13
C LEU A 97 -6.30 11.36 -5.08
N ILE A 98 -5.92 11.89 -3.92
CA ILE A 98 -6.86 12.20 -2.83
C ILE A 98 -7.84 13.30 -3.24
N GLN A 99 -7.37 14.35 -3.93
CA GLN A 99 -8.22 15.41 -4.47
C GLN A 99 -9.25 14.85 -5.48
N ASP A 100 -8.80 14.02 -6.42
CA ASP A 100 -9.66 13.42 -7.44
C ASP A 100 -10.69 12.46 -6.81
N MET A 101 -10.29 11.64 -5.85
CA MET A 101 -11.21 10.77 -5.09
C MET A 101 -12.24 11.59 -4.29
N ALA A 102 -11.82 12.65 -3.62
CA ALA A 102 -12.70 13.52 -2.85
C ALA A 102 -13.73 14.20 -3.76
N LYS A 103 -13.29 14.74 -4.90
CA LYS A 103 -14.17 15.32 -5.91
C LYS A 103 -15.18 14.30 -6.45
N GLY A 104 -14.73 13.07 -6.76
CA GLY A 104 -15.60 11.98 -7.22
C GLY A 104 -16.66 11.57 -6.18
N MET A 105 -16.37 11.75 -4.89
CA MET A 105 -17.32 11.51 -3.79
C MET A 105 -18.17 12.75 -3.43
N GLY A 106 -18.07 13.85 -4.18
CA GLY A 106 -18.84 15.07 -3.95
C GLY A 106 -18.31 15.95 -2.80
N VAL A 107 -17.05 15.80 -2.42
CA VAL A 107 -16.39 16.67 -1.43
C VAL A 107 -15.71 17.82 -2.16
N SER A 108 -16.32 19.03 -2.11
CA SER A 108 -15.80 20.23 -2.75
C SER A 108 -15.11 21.20 -1.80
N GLN A 109 -15.35 21.06 -0.51
CA GLN A 109 -14.76 21.89 0.55
C GLN A 109 -14.35 21.03 1.73
N VAL A 110 -13.20 21.38 2.33
CA VAL A 110 -12.69 20.73 3.53
C VAL A 110 -13.08 21.54 4.75
N ARG A 111 -13.88 20.94 5.63
CA ARG A 111 -14.36 21.58 6.88
C ARG A 111 -13.34 21.50 8.01
N PHE A 112 -12.35 20.63 7.88
CA PHE A 112 -11.34 20.39 8.92
C PHE A 112 -10.11 21.26 8.69
N LYS A 113 -9.35 21.49 9.76
CA LYS A 113 -8.04 22.15 9.65
C LYS A 113 -7.15 21.32 8.75
N GLN A 114 -6.64 21.94 7.71
CA GLN A 114 -5.69 21.29 6.80
C GLN A 114 -4.32 21.16 7.47
N GLU A 115 -3.71 20.01 7.26
CA GLU A 115 -2.34 19.72 7.64
C GLU A 115 -1.47 19.73 6.39
N ASP A 116 -0.19 20.00 6.54
CA ASP A 116 0.78 19.94 5.44
C ASP A 116 1.55 18.60 5.52
N LYS A 117 0.79 17.50 5.44
CA LYS A 117 1.36 16.16 5.39
C LYS A 117 1.31 15.62 3.96
N ASP A 118 2.30 14.84 3.63
CA ASP A 118 2.42 14.16 2.34
C ASP A 118 1.99 12.68 2.42
N CYS A 119 1.77 12.13 3.62
CA CYS A 119 1.53 10.72 3.87
C CYS A 119 0.17 10.48 4.55
N ILE A 120 -0.65 9.63 3.95
CA ILE A 120 -1.97 9.23 4.47
C ILE A 120 -1.90 8.11 5.54
N LEU A 121 -0.73 7.74 5.99
CA LEU A 121 -0.50 6.71 7.02
C LEU A 121 -1.16 5.36 6.72
N CYS A 122 -1.28 4.98 5.45
CA CYS A 122 -1.91 3.72 5.03
C CYS A 122 -1.11 2.47 5.42
N GLY A 123 0.19 2.61 5.68
CA GLY A 123 1.07 1.53 6.12
C GLY A 123 1.48 0.52 5.04
N LEU A 124 1.12 0.71 3.77
CA LEU A 124 1.49 -0.21 2.68
C LEU A 124 3.00 -0.38 2.57
N CYS A 125 3.76 0.72 2.61
CA CYS A 125 5.22 0.67 2.50
C CYS A 125 5.89 -0.18 3.59
N GLY A 126 5.44 -0.08 4.84
CA GLY A 126 5.95 -0.90 5.95
C GLY A 126 5.60 -2.37 5.79
N ARG A 127 4.33 -2.66 5.46
CA ARG A 127 3.87 -4.04 5.28
C ARG A 127 4.53 -4.74 4.10
N VAL A 128 4.68 -4.05 2.96
CA VAL A 128 5.42 -4.60 1.81
C VAL A 128 6.89 -4.85 2.19
N CYS A 129 7.51 -3.95 2.95
CA CYS A 129 8.89 -4.12 3.42
C CYS A 129 9.04 -5.32 4.36
N GLU A 130 8.03 -5.58 5.20
CA GLU A 130 8.01 -6.70 6.14
C GLU A 130 7.57 -8.02 5.48
N GLU A 131 6.38 -8.05 4.89
CA GLU A 131 5.71 -9.28 4.46
C GLU A 131 6.22 -9.81 3.11
N VAL A 132 6.59 -8.93 2.18
CA VAL A 132 7.04 -9.31 0.83
C VAL A 132 8.56 -9.32 0.72
N VAL A 133 9.21 -8.26 1.19
CA VAL A 133 10.67 -8.08 1.06
C VAL A 133 11.44 -8.75 2.20
N GLY A 134 10.85 -8.85 3.39
CA GLY A 134 11.49 -9.39 4.60
C GLY A 134 12.61 -8.51 5.18
N ALA A 135 12.71 -7.24 4.75
CA ALA A 135 13.78 -6.36 5.20
C ALA A 135 13.48 -5.64 6.52
N ASN A 136 12.19 -5.44 6.85
CA ASN A 136 11.75 -4.78 8.09
C ASN A 136 12.45 -3.43 8.36
N ALA A 137 12.73 -2.68 7.29
CA ALA A 137 13.58 -1.50 7.36
C ALA A 137 12.86 -0.24 7.86
N ILE A 138 11.52 -0.25 7.82
CA ILE A 138 10.65 0.87 8.18
C ILE A 138 9.42 0.36 8.91
N GLN A 139 9.00 1.10 9.93
CA GLN A 139 7.86 0.76 10.76
C GLN A 139 7.13 2.04 11.22
N PHE A 140 5.91 1.89 11.70
CA PHE A 140 5.25 3.00 12.40
C PHE A 140 5.93 3.29 13.73
N ALA A 141 6.19 4.57 13.97
CA ALA A 141 6.59 5.09 15.26
C ALA A 141 5.59 6.15 15.74
N PHE A 142 5.67 6.44 17.04
CA PHE A 142 4.79 7.37 17.73
C PHE A 142 3.31 6.97 17.66
N ARG A 143 2.42 7.83 18.12
CA ARG A 143 0.97 7.60 18.15
C ARG A 143 0.20 8.92 18.03
N GLY A 144 -1.10 8.82 17.75
CA GLY A 144 -1.96 9.98 17.54
C GLY A 144 -1.52 10.80 16.34
N ASP A 145 -1.52 12.09 16.49
CA ASP A 145 -1.15 13.10 15.49
C ASP A 145 0.34 13.06 15.08
N ARG A 146 1.19 12.52 15.96
CA ARG A 146 2.64 12.36 15.71
C ARG A 146 3.01 11.03 15.08
N ARG A 147 2.03 10.15 14.79
CA ARG A 147 2.32 8.87 14.16
C ARG A 147 2.95 9.05 12.78
N GLU A 148 4.06 8.36 12.55
CA GLU A 148 4.85 8.45 11.32
C GLU A 148 5.38 7.09 10.90
N MET A 149 5.59 6.92 9.58
CA MET A 149 6.34 5.79 9.04
C MET A 149 7.80 6.20 8.90
N ILE A 150 8.68 5.57 9.66
CA ILE A 150 10.09 5.94 9.75
C ILE A 150 11.01 4.71 9.84
N PRO A 151 12.30 4.84 9.51
CA PRO A 151 13.31 3.87 9.90
C PRO A 151 13.56 3.91 11.41
N PRO A 152 14.17 2.86 11.98
CA PRO A 152 14.55 2.84 13.39
C PRO A 152 15.37 4.08 13.77
N PHE A 153 15.04 4.65 14.93
CA PHE A 153 15.73 5.83 15.50
C PHE A 153 15.73 7.07 14.60
N GLN A 154 14.83 7.18 13.62
CA GLN A 154 14.73 8.29 12.65
C GLN A 154 16.01 8.52 11.82
N GLY A 155 16.90 7.56 11.82
CA GLY A 155 18.15 7.58 11.09
C GLY A 155 18.04 7.09 9.64
N GLU A 156 19.14 6.61 9.11
CA GLU A 156 19.18 5.87 7.85
C GLU A 156 18.52 4.49 8.03
N ALA A 157 17.79 4.05 7.03
CA ALA A 157 17.18 2.71 7.02
C ALA A 157 18.26 1.63 6.75
N MET A 158 19.06 1.28 7.73
CA MET A 158 20.21 0.38 7.56
C MET A 158 19.86 -0.99 7.00
N SER A 159 18.70 -1.53 7.36
CA SER A 159 18.20 -2.82 6.83
C SER A 159 17.58 -2.70 5.42
N CYS A 160 17.40 -1.50 4.91
CA CYS A 160 16.79 -1.28 3.59
C CYS A 160 17.75 -1.74 2.48
N ILE A 161 17.25 -2.59 1.61
CA ILE A 161 17.96 -3.12 0.45
C ILE A 161 17.75 -2.29 -0.83
N ALA A 162 17.09 -1.15 -0.72
CA ALA A 162 16.74 -0.24 -1.82
C ALA A 162 16.04 -0.93 -3.01
N CYS A 163 15.14 -1.90 -2.74
CA CYS A 163 14.43 -2.65 -3.78
C CYS A 163 13.35 -1.85 -4.51
N GLY A 164 12.89 -0.72 -3.94
CA GLY A 164 11.84 0.11 -4.53
C GLY A 164 10.40 -0.38 -4.30
N ALA A 165 10.17 -1.53 -3.65
CA ALA A 165 8.82 -2.05 -3.42
C ALA A 165 7.89 -1.07 -2.68
N CYS A 166 8.42 -0.32 -1.70
CA CYS A 166 7.69 0.72 -1.00
C CYS A 166 7.35 1.94 -1.89
N VAL A 167 8.14 2.21 -2.92
CA VAL A 167 7.88 3.27 -3.91
C VAL A 167 6.65 2.90 -4.74
N VAL A 168 6.66 1.69 -5.30
CA VAL A 168 5.55 1.17 -6.13
C VAL A 168 4.25 1.02 -5.33
N ALA A 169 4.35 0.58 -4.06
CA ALA A 169 3.18 0.37 -3.22
C ALA A 169 2.57 1.66 -2.64
N CYS A 170 3.22 2.81 -2.76
CA CYS A 170 2.73 4.05 -2.18
C CYS A 170 1.62 4.66 -3.04
N PRO A 171 0.35 4.74 -2.57
CA PRO A 171 -0.74 5.25 -3.40
C PRO A 171 -0.67 6.77 -3.63
N VAL A 172 0.06 7.49 -2.81
CA VAL A 172 0.24 8.96 -2.87
C VAL A 172 1.64 9.37 -3.30
N ASP A 173 2.42 8.47 -3.88
CA ASP A 173 3.74 8.70 -4.49
C ASP A 173 4.75 9.53 -3.65
N VAL A 174 4.60 9.49 -2.32
CA VAL A 174 5.44 10.27 -1.42
C VAL A 174 6.84 9.67 -1.22
N ILE A 175 7.03 8.42 -1.62
CA ILE A 175 8.32 7.73 -1.52
C ILE A 175 8.98 7.77 -2.90
N ARG A 176 10.07 8.51 -2.99
CA ARG A 176 10.82 8.69 -4.24
C ARG A 176 12.08 7.86 -4.24
N MET A 177 12.40 7.32 -5.41
CA MET A 177 13.65 6.63 -5.69
C MET A 177 14.41 7.39 -6.78
N LYS A 178 15.74 7.51 -6.61
CA LYS A 178 16.64 8.16 -7.57
C LYS A 178 17.79 7.21 -7.88
N GLU A 179 18.18 7.17 -9.15
CA GLU A 179 19.37 6.47 -9.61
C GLU A 179 20.30 7.49 -10.27
N GLU A 180 21.53 7.56 -9.79
CA GLU A 180 22.56 8.44 -10.31
C GLU A 180 23.89 7.70 -10.39
N GLY A 181 24.45 7.59 -11.60
CA GLY A 181 25.68 6.82 -11.83
C GLY A 181 25.53 5.37 -11.40
N ASP A 182 26.32 4.96 -10.43
CA ASP A 182 26.33 3.61 -9.86
C ASP A 182 25.55 3.50 -8.54
N GLU A 183 24.72 4.50 -8.21
CA GLU A 183 24.01 4.55 -6.93
C GLU A 183 22.49 4.61 -7.10
N ARG A 184 21.76 3.92 -6.19
CA ARG A 184 20.31 4.03 -6.02
C ARG A 184 20.01 4.54 -4.62
N THR A 185 19.17 5.59 -4.54
CA THR A 185 18.75 6.23 -3.30
C THR A 185 17.24 6.14 -3.12
N ILE A 186 16.79 5.64 -1.96
CA ILE A 186 15.42 5.83 -1.49
C ILE A 186 15.39 7.08 -0.62
N ILE A 187 14.90 8.17 -1.17
CA ILE A 187 15.07 9.52 -0.60
C ILE A 187 14.46 9.61 0.80
N ARG A 188 13.20 9.18 0.96
CA ARG A 188 12.48 9.27 2.25
C ARG A 188 13.16 8.48 3.37
N TRP A 189 13.83 7.39 3.05
CA TRP A 189 14.52 6.53 4.02
C TRP A 189 16.01 6.85 4.16
N LYS A 190 16.51 7.87 3.47
CA LYS A 190 17.93 8.30 3.47
C LYS A 190 18.88 7.14 3.17
N ARG A 191 18.45 6.20 2.30
CA ARG A 191 19.21 4.99 1.99
C ARG A 191 19.78 5.05 0.59
N THR A 192 21.11 5.12 0.49
CA THR A 192 21.87 5.06 -0.77
C THR A 192 22.70 3.78 -0.81
N LEU A 193 22.60 3.05 -1.91
CA LEU A 193 23.33 1.79 -2.13
C LEU A 193 23.93 1.77 -3.53
N LYS A 194 25.16 1.24 -3.63
CA LYS A 194 25.80 1.00 -4.90
C LYS A 194 25.13 -0.12 -5.66
N MET A 195 24.97 0.09 -6.96
CA MET A 195 24.38 -0.88 -7.87
C MET A 195 25.45 -1.75 -8.53
N LYS A 196 25.07 -2.98 -8.85
CA LYS A 196 25.91 -3.91 -9.58
C LYS A 196 25.83 -3.64 -11.08
N GLN A 197 26.96 -3.63 -11.74
CA GLN A 197 27.09 -3.51 -13.19
C GLN A 197 27.02 -4.90 -13.85
N CYS A 198 26.26 -5.03 -14.92
CA CYS A 198 26.17 -6.24 -15.73
C CYS A 198 27.46 -6.47 -16.52
N LYS A 199 28.02 -7.68 -16.49
CA LYS A 199 29.25 -8.02 -17.23
C LYS A 199 29.04 -8.07 -18.75
N ILE A 200 27.81 -8.22 -19.25
CA ILE A 200 27.50 -8.28 -20.69
C ILE A 200 27.18 -6.88 -21.24
N CYS A 201 26.16 -6.21 -20.73
CA CYS A 201 25.69 -4.94 -21.29
C CYS A 201 26.26 -3.69 -20.62
N GLY A 202 26.98 -3.82 -19.50
CA GLY A 202 27.55 -2.70 -18.78
C GLY A 202 26.57 -1.85 -17.98
N ASN A 203 25.26 -2.13 -18.05
CA ASN A 203 24.25 -1.36 -17.32
C ASN A 203 24.24 -1.72 -15.83
N TYR A 204 24.01 -0.71 -14.99
CA TYR A 204 23.69 -0.92 -13.58
C TYR A 204 22.24 -1.41 -13.45
N PHE A 205 21.96 -2.43 -12.62
CA PHE A 205 20.62 -3.05 -12.62
C PHE A 205 20.00 -3.25 -11.26
N ALA A 206 20.77 -3.43 -10.19
CA ALA A 206 20.23 -3.56 -8.84
C ALA A 206 21.29 -3.28 -7.77
N PRO A 207 20.91 -2.83 -6.56
CA PRO A 207 21.85 -2.63 -5.46
C PRO A 207 22.55 -3.93 -5.05
N TRP A 208 23.85 -3.85 -4.82
CA TRP A 208 24.66 -4.98 -4.34
C TRP A 208 24.05 -5.64 -3.11
N PHE A 209 23.66 -4.85 -2.13
CA PHE A 209 23.09 -5.34 -0.88
C PHE A 209 21.80 -6.12 -1.09
N GLN A 210 20.95 -5.68 -2.03
CA GLN A 210 19.74 -6.42 -2.43
C GLN A 210 20.09 -7.78 -3.05
N LEU A 211 21.06 -7.81 -3.96
CA LEU A 211 21.46 -9.03 -4.66
C LEU A 211 22.12 -10.06 -3.72
N GLU A 212 22.95 -9.60 -2.79
CA GLU A 212 23.54 -10.48 -1.77
C GLU A 212 22.46 -11.09 -0.87
N LYS A 213 21.49 -10.31 -0.41
CA LYS A 213 20.35 -10.82 0.35
C LYS A 213 19.56 -11.89 -0.40
N PHE A 214 19.24 -11.64 -1.66
CA PHE A 214 18.53 -12.61 -2.50
C PHE A 214 19.36 -13.88 -2.75
N LYS A 215 20.66 -13.72 -2.98
CA LYS A 215 21.58 -14.84 -3.15
C LYS A 215 21.60 -15.75 -1.92
N GLU A 216 21.69 -15.17 -0.74
CA GLU A 216 21.66 -15.90 0.52
C GLU A 216 20.32 -16.63 0.73
N GLN A 217 19.19 -15.92 0.55
CA GLN A 217 17.87 -16.49 0.77
C GLN A 217 17.54 -17.64 -0.18
N ALA A 218 17.89 -17.50 -1.46
CA ALA A 218 17.61 -18.49 -2.50
C ALA A 218 18.74 -19.51 -2.71
N LYS A 219 19.84 -19.42 -1.93
CA LYS A 219 21.04 -20.27 -2.05
C LYS A 219 21.60 -20.34 -3.47
N LEU A 220 21.68 -19.17 -4.14
CA LEU A 220 22.12 -19.06 -5.52
C LEU A 220 23.65 -19.13 -5.64
N PRO A 221 24.21 -19.55 -6.81
CA PRO A 221 25.64 -19.51 -7.11
C PRO A 221 26.24 -18.12 -6.92
N LYS A 222 27.55 -18.05 -6.63
CA LYS A 222 28.25 -16.77 -6.35
C LYS A 222 28.20 -15.80 -7.52
N ASP A 223 28.23 -16.28 -8.75
CA ASP A 223 28.23 -15.55 -10.00
C ASP A 223 26.84 -15.31 -10.60
N PHE A 224 25.78 -15.81 -9.94
CA PHE A 224 24.42 -15.74 -10.45
C PHE A 224 24.00 -14.31 -10.86
N PHE A 225 24.36 -13.28 -10.10
CA PHE A 225 24.04 -11.89 -10.40
C PHE A 225 25.18 -11.13 -11.14
N ASP A 226 26.10 -11.81 -11.81
CA ASP A 226 27.09 -11.14 -12.66
C ASP A 226 26.51 -10.64 -13.98
N ILE A 227 25.35 -11.18 -14.35
CA ILE A 227 24.60 -10.83 -15.55
C ILE A 227 23.20 -10.36 -15.11
N CYS A 228 22.71 -9.24 -15.67
CA CYS A 228 21.38 -8.73 -15.38
C CYS A 228 20.30 -9.67 -15.95
N TYR A 229 19.06 -9.49 -15.47
CA TYR A 229 17.95 -10.33 -15.90
C TYR A 229 17.68 -10.27 -17.41
N THR A 230 17.89 -9.11 -18.05
CA THR A 230 17.69 -8.93 -19.50
C THR A 230 18.75 -9.66 -20.35
N CYS A 231 19.98 -9.79 -19.87
CA CYS A 231 21.06 -10.45 -20.60
C CYS A 231 21.17 -11.95 -20.31
N ARG A 232 20.37 -12.46 -19.37
CA ARG A 232 20.37 -13.88 -18.97
C ARG A 232 19.42 -14.75 -19.79
N THR A 233 18.48 -14.12 -20.51
CA THR A 233 17.49 -14.81 -21.38
C THR A 233 18.08 -15.34 -22.67
#